data_a6867c2b11635f28d3ace0c4565bb926
#
_entry.id   a6867c2b11635f28d3ace0c4565bb926
#
_cell.length_a   1.000
_cell.length_b   1.000
_cell.length_c   1.000
_cell.angle_alpha   90.00
_cell.angle_beta   90.00
_cell.angle_gamma   90.00
#
_symmetry.space_group_name_H-M   'P 1'
#
loop_
_entity.id
_entity.type
_entity.pdbx_description
1 polymer ?
#
loop_
_entity_poly.entity_id
_entity_poly.type
_entity_poly.pdbx_seq_one_letter_code
_entity_poly.pdbx_strand_id
1 'polypeptide(L)'
;MEFGNINYTVYIIVPALILFFMIIGMSKRNRILDILKLKKYNSVQIIKTILLTLGAIMVVIALLSPQKLLDEDTVEVKGLNIYALIDTSRSMMTEDVYPNRLEAAKRTLENLLQGLKGDRIGFIPFSDSAYIQMPLTDDYSIGKNYINALDTNLISGGGTELYQALELAEKSFKEINSDNKTIIILSDGGDFDEKSLKFVKDNKMNVFSIGIGTEEGTIIPEYVNGKKVGFIKDQNGSAVISKLNSDFLKKLSSESDGKYYE
;
A
#
# COMPACT_ATOMS: atom_id res chain seq x y z
N MET A 1 20.43 23.34 -7.80
CA MET A 1 19.46 23.99 -8.70
C MET A 1 19.62 23.34 -10.07
N GLU A 2 18.62 22.66 -10.55
CA GLU A 2 18.60 22.12 -11.90
C GLU A 2 17.68 22.96 -12.77
N PHE A 3 17.95 23.01 -14.07
CA PHE A 3 17.12 23.74 -15.03
C PHE A 3 16.22 22.72 -15.73
N GLY A 4 14.91 22.89 -15.62
CA GLY A 4 13.93 21.96 -16.18
C GLY A 4 13.96 21.88 -17.72
N ASN A 5 14.43 22.95 -18.39
CA ASN A 5 14.44 23.04 -19.84
C ASN A 5 15.76 23.57 -20.39
N ILE A 6 16.79 22.74 -20.36
CA ILE A 6 18.14 23.10 -20.88
C ILE A 6 18.12 23.49 -22.36
N ASN A 7 17.20 22.95 -23.16
CA ASN A 7 17.13 23.27 -24.60
C ASN A 7 16.85 24.74 -24.90
N TYR A 8 16.32 25.49 -23.94
CA TYR A 8 16.06 26.92 -24.08
C TYR A 8 17.27 27.82 -23.87
N THR A 9 18.43 27.27 -23.56
CA THR A 9 19.70 28.04 -23.48
C THR A 9 20.05 28.77 -24.78
N VAL A 10 19.57 28.25 -25.93
CA VAL A 10 19.71 28.92 -27.24
C VAL A 10 19.11 30.31 -27.25
N TYR A 11 18.07 30.58 -26.45
CA TYR A 11 17.44 31.92 -26.38
C TYR A 11 18.29 32.99 -25.68
N ILE A 12 19.45 32.65 -25.10
CA ILE A 12 20.43 33.62 -24.57
C ILE A 12 20.94 34.52 -25.70
N ILE A 13 20.88 34.09 -26.96
CA ILE A 13 21.21 34.89 -28.13
C ILE A 13 20.28 36.13 -28.24
N VAL A 14 19.02 36.05 -27.80
CA VAL A 14 18.04 37.12 -27.96
C VAL A 14 18.44 38.40 -27.19
N PRO A 15 18.76 38.38 -25.88
CA PRO A 15 19.28 39.55 -25.17
C PRO A 15 20.53 40.11 -25.80
N ALA A 16 21.45 39.26 -26.28
CA ALA A 16 22.67 39.68 -26.93
C ALA A 16 22.41 40.44 -28.26
N LEU A 17 21.49 39.95 -29.08
CA LEU A 17 21.05 40.62 -30.31
C LEU A 17 20.36 41.94 -29.99
N ILE A 18 19.50 42.02 -29.00
CA ILE A 18 18.83 43.27 -28.58
C ILE A 18 19.90 44.30 -28.19
N LEU A 19 20.85 43.91 -27.36
CA LEU A 19 21.94 44.80 -26.93
C LEU A 19 22.78 45.27 -28.11
N PHE A 20 23.14 44.39 -29.03
CA PHE A 20 23.89 44.70 -30.27
C PHE A 20 23.19 45.74 -31.12
N PHE A 21 21.91 45.49 -31.46
CA PHE A 21 21.14 46.42 -32.27
C PHE A 21 20.91 47.77 -31.60
N MET A 22 20.70 47.78 -30.28
CA MET A 22 20.57 49.06 -29.53
C MET A 22 21.86 49.86 -29.52
N ILE A 23 23.03 49.23 -29.39
CA ILE A 23 24.33 49.94 -29.48
C ILE A 23 24.54 50.55 -30.86
N ILE A 24 24.24 49.80 -31.94
CA ILE A 24 24.32 50.30 -33.30
C ILE A 24 23.35 51.47 -33.51
N GLY A 25 22.11 51.36 -33.01
CA GLY A 25 21.11 52.42 -33.07
C GLY A 25 21.56 53.69 -32.35
N MET A 26 22.13 53.54 -31.15
CA MET A 26 22.71 54.66 -30.41
C MET A 26 23.84 55.34 -31.20
N SER A 27 24.73 54.57 -31.79
CA SER A 27 25.88 55.10 -32.55
C SER A 27 25.41 55.89 -33.79
N LYS A 28 24.42 55.32 -34.54
CA LYS A 28 23.84 56.04 -35.70
C LYS A 28 23.11 57.31 -35.28
N ARG A 29 22.29 57.24 -34.21
CA ARG A 29 21.59 58.40 -33.66
C ARG A 29 22.56 59.51 -33.23
N ASN A 30 23.63 59.16 -32.49
CA ASN A 30 24.63 60.11 -32.01
C ASN A 30 25.34 60.81 -33.16
N ARG A 31 25.61 60.07 -34.28
CA ARG A 31 26.19 60.64 -35.52
C ARG A 31 25.27 61.68 -36.16
N ILE A 32 23.93 61.37 -36.23
CA ILE A 32 22.93 62.30 -36.79
C ILE A 32 22.81 63.55 -35.92
N LEU A 33 22.79 63.40 -34.57
CA LEU A 33 22.71 64.52 -33.62
C LEU A 33 23.93 65.43 -33.72
N ASP A 34 25.13 64.87 -33.99
CA ASP A 34 26.35 65.62 -34.21
C ASP A 34 26.26 66.47 -35.48
N ILE A 35 25.77 65.92 -36.56
CA ILE A 35 25.59 66.67 -37.83
C ILE A 35 24.60 67.81 -37.66
N LEU A 36 23.51 67.59 -36.90
CA LEU A 36 22.49 68.59 -36.62
C LEU A 36 22.85 69.57 -35.48
N LYS A 37 24.00 69.44 -34.86
CA LYS A 37 24.45 70.19 -33.69
C LYS A 37 23.46 70.26 -32.55
N LEU A 38 22.69 69.17 -32.34
CA LEU A 38 21.66 69.04 -31.31
C LEU A 38 22.29 68.47 -30.02
N LYS A 39 21.67 68.80 -28.85
CA LYS A 39 22.13 68.37 -27.53
C LYS A 39 21.89 66.85 -27.37
N LYS A 40 22.91 66.08 -26.95
CA LYS A 40 22.83 64.61 -26.72
C LYS A 40 22.34 64.31 -25.32
N TYR A 41 21.17 63.69 -25.20
CA TYR A 41 20.68 63.13 -23.92
C TYR A 41 20.93 61.61 -23.93
N ASN A 42 22.20 61.22 -23.68
CA ASN A 42 22.58 59.79 -23.73
C ASN A 42 22.13 59.00 -22.50
N SER A 43 21.96 59.65 -21.35
CA SER A 43 21.55 58.97 -20.09
C SER A 43 20.22 58.26 -20.19
N VAL A 44 19.19 58.90 -20.74
CA VAL A 44 17.86 58.26 -20.91
C VAL A 44 17.93 57.07 -21.85
N GLN A 45 18.77 57.15 -22.89
CA GLN A 45 18.91 56.07 -23.86
C GLN A 45 19.68 54.87 -23.25
N ILE A 46 20.69 55.14 -22.46
CA ILE A 46 21.43 54.08 -21.73
C ILE A 46 20.50 53.37 -20.78
N ILE A 47 19.70 54.10 -19.99
CA ILE A 47 18.73 53.52 -19.05
C ILE A 47 17.72 52.63 -19.79
N LYS A 48 17.16 53.08 -20.93
CA LYS A 48 16.25 52.29 -21.74
C LYS A 48 16.91 51.02 -22.26
N THR A 49 18.15 51.07 -22.71
CA THR A 49 18.91 49.90 -23.18
C THR A 49 19.11 48.90 -22.06
N ILE A 50 19.53 49.34 -20.89
CA ILE A 50 19.75 48.48 -19.71
C ILE A 50 18.43 47.81 -19.29
N LEU A 51 17.35 48.59 -19.19
CA LEU A 51 16.03 48.06 -18.76
C LEU A 51 15.50 47.00 -19.72
N LEU A 52 15.61 47.24 -21.03
CA LEU A 52 15.12 46.31 -22.04
C LEU A 52 15.96 45.04 -22.12
N THR A 53 17.29 45.15 -21.98
CA THR A 53 18.18 43.98 -21.95
C THR A 53 17.96 43.15 -20.68
N LEU A 54 17.81 43.83 -19.52
CA LEU A 54 17.50 43.14 -18.25
C LEU A 54 16.18 42.41 -18.31
N GLY A 55 15.13 43.03 -18.90
CA GLY A 55 13.84 42.36 -19.09
C GLY A 55 13.95 41.12 -19.97
N ALA A 56 14.71 41.20 -21.07
CA ALA A 56 14.94 40.03 -21.93
C ALA A 56 15.71 38.91 -21.21
N ILE A 57 16.69 39.24 -20.37
CA ILE A 57 17.42 38.26 -19.54
C ILE A 57 16.44 37.56 -18.56
N MET A 58 15.58 38.34 -17.89
CA MET A 58 14.59 37.78 -16.96
C MET A 58 13.62 36.82 -17.64
N VAL A 59 13.19 37.12 -18.88
CA VAL A 59 12.36 36.21 -19.66
C VAL A 59 13.10 34.89 -19.97
N VAL A 60 14.39 34.99 -20.35
CA VAL A 60 15.19 33.77 -20.61
C VAL A 60 15.36 32.93 -19.34
N ILE A 61 15.60 33.57 -18.20
CA ILE A 61 15.70 32.87 -16.90
C ILE A 61 14.36 32.17 -16.57
N ALA A 62 13.23 32.85 -16.82
CA ALA A 62 11.89 32.25 -16.61
C ALA A 62 11.64 31.04 -17.52
N LEU A 63 12.08 31.10 -18.78
CA LEU A 63 11.97 29.99 -19.74
C LEU A 63 12.82 28.78 -19.34
N LEU A 64 13.98 29.01 -18.70
CA LEU A 64 14.85 27.94 -18.19
C LEU A 64 14.24 27.20 -17.00
N SER A 65 13.13 27.71 -16.42
CA SER A 65 12.40 27.09 -15.28
C SER A 65 13.36 26.57 -14.21
N PRO A 66 14.06 27.48 -13.46
CA PRO A 66 14.94 27.02 -12.39
C PRO A 66 14.12 26.26 -11.35
N GLN A 67 14.31 24.95 -11.26
CA GLN A 67 13.67 24.07 -10.29
C GLN A 67 14.63 23.84 -9.14
N LYS A 68 14.15 24.02 -7.94
CA LYS A 68 14.76 23.43 -6.77
C LYS A 68 14.17 22.03 -6.70
N LEU A 69 14.95 21.00 -7.00
CA LEU A 69 14.61 19.68 -6.50
C LEU A 69 14.52 19.88 -4.98
N LEU A 70 13.31 19.97 -4.47
CA LEU A 70 13.09 19.54 -3.12
C LEU A 70 13.47 18.05 -3.21
N ASP A 71 14.57 17.67 -2.57
CA ASP A 71 14.65 16.31 -2.11
C ASP A 71 13.29 16.09 -1.45
N GLU A 72 12.41 15.35 -2.11
CA GLU A 72 11.38 14.68 -1.38
C GLU A 72 12.20 13.86 -0.37
N ASP A 73 12.35 14.40 0.84
CA ASP A 73 12.40 13.56 1.98
C ASP A 73 11.13 12.71 1.83
N THR A 74 11.23 11.63 1.06
CA THR A 74 10.39 10.49 1.25
C THR A 74 10.63 10.17 2.71
N VAL A 75 9.83 10.76 3.58
CA VAL A 75 9.55 10.16 4.86
C VAL A 75 9.01 8.81 4.41
N GLU A 76 9.92 7.83 4.28
CA GLU A 76 9.54 6.45 4.29
C GLU A 76 8.80 6.29 5.63
N VAL A 77 7.53 6.60 5.61
CA VAL A 77 6.63 6.03 6.58
C VAL A 77 6.75 4.55 6.26
N LYS A 78 7.67 3.87 6.95
CA LYS A 78 7.81 2.42 6.90
C LYS A 78 6.54 1.88 7.51
N GLY A 79 5.49 1.89 6.72
CA GLY A 79 4.24 1.23 7.05
C GLY A 79 4.53 -0.26 7.24
N LEU A 80 3.73 -0.89 8.06
CA LEU A 80 3.80 -2.33 8.25
C LEU A 80 3.41 -3.03 6.94
N ASN A 81 4.06 -4.16 6.66
CA ASN A 81 3.58 -5.09 5.64
C ASN A 81 2.84 -6.21 6.39
N ILE A 82 1.53 -6.30 6.16
CA ILE A 82 0.61 -7.15 6.92
C ILE A 82 -0.02 -8.16 5.97
N TYR A 83 0.10 -9.46 6.25
CA TYR A 83 -0.75 -10.47 5.65
C TYR A 83 -1.82 -10.92 6.63
N ALA A 84 -3.09 -10.77 6.27
CA ALA A 84 -4.19 -11.39 6.97
C ALA A 84 -4.43 -12.79 6.39
N LEU A 85 -4.25 -13.81 7.22
CA LEU A 85 -4.55 -15.20 6.93
C LEU A 85 -5.94 -15.49 7.44
N ILE A 86 -6.86 -15.84 6.54
CA ILE A 86 -8.28 -15.99 6.85
C ILE A 86 -8.66 -17.45 6.69
N ASP A 87 -9.08 -18.06 7.78
CA ASP A 87 -9.63 -19.39 7.76
C ASP A 87 -10.98 -19.38 7.01
N THR A 88 -11.06 -20.19 5.97
CA THR A 88 -12.27 -20.38 5.17
C THR A 88 -12.73 -21.85 5.20
N SER A 89 -12.28 -22.62 6.20
CA SER A 89 -12.73 -24.00 6.43
C SER A 89 -14.21 -24.06 6.78
N ARG A 90 -14.78 -25.25 6.68
CA ARG A 90 -16.22 -25.45 6.95
C ARG A 90 -16.63 -25.09 8.38
N SER A 91 -15.72 -25.22 9.35
CA SER A 91 -15.96 -24.82 10.74
C SER A 91 -16.27 -23.33 10.89
N MET A 92 -15.79 -22.50 9.96
CA MET A 92 -16.09 -21.06 9.94
C MET A 92 -17.55 -20.74 9.54
N MET A 93 -18.34 -21.73 9.10
CA MET A 93 -19.79 -21.57 8.92
C MET A 93 -20.57 -21.76 10.22
N THR A 94 -19.90 -22.14 11.31
CA THR A 94 -20.53 -22.33 12.63
C THR A 94 -21.19 -21.05 13.12
N GLU A 95 -22.39 -21.17 13.70
CA GLU A 95 -23.28 -20.05 14.07
C GLU A 95 -23.24 -19.74 15.57
N ASP A 96 -22.16 -20.09 16.26
CA ASP A 96 -21.95 -19.73 17.68
C ASP A 96 -21.56 -18.25 17.84
N VAL A 97 -21.12 -17.59 16.76
CA VAL A 97 -20.93 -16.14 16.65
C VAL A 97 -21.85 -15.63 15.54
N TYR A 98 -22.59 -14.56 15.79
CA TYR A 98 -23.58 -14.04 14.84
C TYR A 98 -22.94 -13.30 13.64
N PRO A 99 -23.37 -13.54 12.38
CA PRO A 99 -24.30 -14.58 11.94
C PRO A 99 -23.62 -15.96 11.80
N ASN A 100 -22.33 -15.99 11.56
CA ASN A 100 -21.41 -17.12 11.61
C ASN A 100 -19.98 -16.60 11.77
N ARG A 101 -19.04 -17.52 12.03
CA ARG A 101 -17.63 -17.15 12.29
C ARG A 101 -16.97 -16.43 11.11
N LEU A 102 -17.23 -16.87 9.86
CA LEU A 102 -16.64 -16.23 8.67
C LEU A 102 -17.10 -14.78 8.51
N GLU A 103 -18.40 -14.54 8.71
CA GLU A 103 -18.92 -13.16 8.63
C GLU A 103 -18.42 -12.29 9.79
N ALA A 104 -18.14 -12.86 10.97
CA ALA A 104 -17.46 -12.15 12.06
C ALA A 104 -16.01 -11.82 11.68
N ALA A 105 -15.27 -12.75 11.07
CA ALA A 105 -13.93 -12.52 10.53
C ALA A 105 -13.92 -11.37 9.51
N LYS A 106 -14.85 -11.37 8.56
CA LYS A 106 -14.97 -10.30 7.55
C LYS A 106 -15.17 -8.93 8.20
N ARG A 107 -16.08 -8.82 9.19
CA ARG A 107 -16.27 -7.55 9.92
C ARG A 107 -15.02 -7.10 10.66
N THR A 108 -14.29 -8.03 11.26
CA THR A 108 -13.03 -7.74 11.95
C THR A 108 -11.99 -7.19 10.95
N LEU A 109 -11.88 -7.79 9.76
CA LEU A 109 -11.01 -7.29 8.69
C LEU A 109 -11.44 -5.92 8.16
N GLU A 110 -12.74 -5.67 7.99
CA GLU A 110 -13.24 -4.35 7.57
C GLU A 110 -12.89 -3.26 8.61
N ASN A 111 -13.03 -3.56 9.90
CA ASN A 111 -12.64 -2.66 10.97
C ASN A 111 -11.13 -2.42 11.00
N LEU A 112 -10.34 -3.47 10.76
CA LEU A 112 -8.89 -3.35 10.64
C LEU A 112 -8.50 -2.41 9.50
N LEU A 113 -9.07 -2.58 8.30
CA LEU A 113 -8.80 -1.72 7.15
C LEU A 113 -9.08 -0.24 7.43
N GLN A 114 -10.12 0.07 8.22
CA GLN A 114 -10.44 1.46 8.59
C GLN A 114 -9.40 2.08 9.52
N GLY A 115 -8.68 1.25 10.28
CA GLY A 115 -7.65 1.69 11.23
C GLY A 115 -6.27 1.90 10.61
N LEU A 116 -5.98 1.29 9.45
CA LEU A 116 -4.68 1.34 8.80
C LEU A 116 -4.39 2.73 8.19
N LYS A 117 -3.12 3.17 8.28
CA LYS A 117 -2.67 4.46 7.71
C LYS A 117 -1.24 4.30 7.19
N GLY A 118 -1.11 4.11 5.88
CA GLY A 118 0.19 3.97 5.22
C GLY A 118 0.80 2.57 5.35
N ASP A 119 0.08 1.61 5.91
CA ASP A 119 0.46 0.20 5.96
C ASP A 119 0.05 -0.50 4.67
N ARG A 120 0.72 -1.60 4.31
CA ARG A 120 0.30 -2.48 3.22
C ARG A 120 -0.35 -3.71 3.80
N ILE A 121 -1.48 -4.10 3.25
CA ILE A 121 -2.18 -5.32 3.66
C ILE A 121 -2.46 -6.21 2.45
N GLY A 122 -2.31 -7.52 2.65
CA GLY A 122 -2.68 -8.58 1.70
C GLY A 122 -3.55 -9.63 2.38
N PHE A 123 -4.28 -10.42 1.60
CA PHE A 123 -5.18 -11.46 2.09
C PHE A 123 -4.82 -12.81 1.52
N ILE A 124 -4.73 -13.80 2.41
CA ILE A 124 -4.47 -15.20 2.09
C ILE A 124 -5.54 -16.05 2.76
N PRO A 125 -6.64 -16.36 2.09
CA PRO A 125 -7.58 -17.36 2.59
C PRO A 125 -6.93 -18.74 2.58
N PHE A 126 -7.25 -19.55 3.58
CA PHE A 126 -6.75 -20.92 3.70
C PHE A 126 -7.83 -21.87 4.23
N SER A 127 -7.73 -23.12 3.82
CA SER A 127 -8.49 -24.27 4.27
C SER A 127 -7.60 -25.51 4.04
N ASP A 128 -7.94 -26.45 3.16
CA ASP A 128 -7.05 -27.56 2.73
C ASP A 128 -5.86 -27.09 1.89
N SER A 129 -5.91 -25.89 1.38
CA SER A 129 -4.85 -25.20 0.64
C SER A 129 -4.91 -23.70 0.94
N ALA A 130 -3.92 -22.95 0.44
CA ALA A 130 -3.90 -21.52 0.58
C ALA A 130 -3.48 -20.86 -0.75
N TYR A 131 -3.93 -19.62 -0.98
CA TYR A 131 -3.50 -18.80 -2.11
C TYR A 131 -3.54 -17.31 -1.77
N ILE A 132 -2.73 -16.51 -2.45
CA ILE A 132 -2.79 -15.06 -2.29
C ILE A 132 -3.99 -14.55 -3.08
N GLN A 133 -5.06 -14.19 -2.37
CA GLN A 133 -6.25 -13.59 -2.96
C GLN A 133 -6.03 -12.11 -3.26
N MET A 134 -5.37 -11.39 -2.35
CA MET A 134 -4.98 -10.00 -2.53
C MET A 134 -3.49 -9.85 -2.17
N PRO A 135 -2.64 -9.40 -3.09
CA PRO A 135 -1.25 -9.08 -2.78
C PRO A 135 -1.18 -7.84 -1.87
N LEU A 136 0.00 -7.60 -1.28
CA LEU A 136 0.22 -6.42 -0.43
C LEU A 136 -0.05 -5.11 -1.20
N THR A 137 -0.99 -4.33 -0.70
CA THR A 137 -1.37 -3.03 -1.25
C THR A 137 -1.73 -2.05 -0.14
N ASP A 138 -1.57 -0.77 -0.39
CA ASP A 138 -2.04 0.35 0.42
C ASP A 138 -3.41 0.90 -0.07
N ASP A 139 -3.95 0.35 -1.15
CA ASP A 139 -5.32 0.65 -1.61
C ASP A 139 -6.36 -0.18 -0.84
N TYR A 140 -6.80 0.37 0.30
CA TYR A 140 -7.79 -0.28 1.16
C TYR A 140 -9.19 -0.39 0.53
N SER A 141 -9.47 0.39 -0.53
CA SER A 141 -10.76 0.34 -1.23
C SER A 141 -10.94 -0.99 -1.96
N ILE A 142 -9.85 -1.50 -2.52
CA ILE A 142 -9.79 -2.83 -3.15
C ILE A 142 -9.96 -3.92 -2.09
N GLY A 143 -9.34 -3.77 -0.91
CA GLY A 143 -9.42 -4.73 0.19
C GLY A 143 -10.85 -5.08 0.58
N LYS A 144 -11.74 -4.10 0.64
CA LYS A 144 -13.16 -4.32 0.95
C LYS A 144 -13.87 -5.24 -0.05
N ASN A 145 -13.54 -5.12 -1.35
CA ASN A 145 -14.12 -6.00 -2.37
C ASN A 145 -13.64 -7.44 -2.20
N TYR A 146 -12.37 -7.64 -1.84
CA TYR A 146 -11.83 -8.97 -1.58
C TYR A 146 -12.42 -9.60 -0.32
N ILE A 147 -12.65 -8.83 0.76
CA ILE A 147 -13.32 -9.32 1.97
C ILE A 147 -14.73 -9.82 1.63
N ASN A 148 -15.49 -9.06 0.85
CA ASN A 148 -16.84 -9.45 0.45
C ASN A 148 -16.86 -10.74 -0.41
N ALA A 149 -15.79 -11.00 -1.15
CA ALA A 149 -15.65 -12.22 -1.98
C ALA A 149 -15.18 -13.46 -1.20
N LEU A 150 -14.84 -13.35 0.09
CA LEU A 150 -14.47 -14.50 0.91
C LEU A 150 -15.67 -15.42 1.10
N ASP A 151 -15.47 -16.71 0.82
CA ASP A 151 -16.48 -17.76 0.98
C ASP A 151 -15.78 -19.08 1.34
N THR A 152 -16.44 -19.92 2.12
CA THR A 152 -15.98 -21.28 2.45
C THR A 152 -15.93 -22.23 1.25
N ASN A 153 -16.57 -21.86 0.13
CA ASN A 153 -16.50 -22.62 -1.12
C ASN A 153 -15.31 -22.25 -2.01
N LEU A 154 -14.52 -21.23 -1.64
CA LEU A 154 -13.34 -20.80 -2.42
C LEU A 154 -12.27 -21.87 -2.48
N ILE A 155 -12.15 -22.68 -1.45
CA ILE A 155 -11.17 -23.76 -1.34
C ILE A 155 -11.95 -25.07 -1.12
N SER A 156 -11.77 -26.02 -2.02
CA SER A 156 -12.40 -27.33 -1.89
C SER A 156 -11.69 -28.16 -0.84
N GLY A 157 -12.42 -28.64 0.17
CA GLY A 157 -11.88 -29.51 1.22
C GLY A 157 -12.49 -29.26 2.58
N GLY A 158 -11.97 -29.88 3.61
CA GLY A 158 -12.48 -29.82 4.98
C GLY A 158 -11.40 -29.63 6.04
N GLY A 159 -10.11 -29.55 5.63
CA GLY A 159 -8.98 -29.38 6.52
C GLY A 159 -8.60 -27.91 6.78
N THR A 160 -7.51 -27.73 7.49
CA THR A 160 -7.00 -26.40 7.87
C THR A 160 -5.48 -26.39 7.77
N GLU A 161 -4.95 -26.01 6.60
CA GLU A 161 -3.52 -26.00 6.29
C GLU A 161 -2.91 -24.61 6.50
N LEU A 162 -2.76 -24.17 7.75
CA LEU A 162 -2.16 -22.89 8.10
C LEU A 162 -0.71 -22.78 7.61
N TYR A 163 0.04 -23.88 7.64
CA TYR A 163 1.44 -23.89 7.22
C TYR A 163 1.64 -23.35 5.81
N GLN A 164 0.81 -23.77 4.84
CA GLN A 164 0.87 -23.29 3.46
C GLN A 164 0.62 -21.79 3.34
N ALA A 165 -0.33 -21.28 4.13
CA ALA A 165 -0.61 -19.83 4.16
C ALA A 165 0.58 -19.02 4.69
N LEU A 166 1.25 -19.53 5.72
CA LEU A 166 2.48 -18.93 6.27
C LEU A 166 3.63 -18.95 5.26
N GLU A 167 3.81 -20.06 4.52
CA GLU A 167 4.83 -20.15 3.46
C GLU A 167 4.59 -19.14 2.34
N LEU A 168 3.35 -18.96 1.90
CA LEU A 168 2.99 -17.97 0.89
C LEU A 168 3.27 -16.55 1.36
N ALA A 169 2.89 -16.21 2.60
CA ALA A 169 3.19 -14.92 3.18
C ALA A 169 4.69 -14.65 3.25
N GLU A 170 5.48 -15.63 3.73
CA GLU A 170 6.95 -15.52 3.81
C GLU A 170 7.59 -15.31 2.45
N LYS A 171 7.15 -16.07 1.44
CA LYS A 171 7.65 -15.92 0.07
C LYS A 171 7.39 -14.50 -0.45
N SER A 172 6.18 -13.98 -0.24
CA SER A 172 5.84 -12.63 -0.65
C SER A 172 6.63 -11.55 0.11
N PHE A 173 6.85 -11.70 1.42
CA PHE A 173 7.71 -10.78 2.18
C PHE A 173 9.15 -10.78 1.69
N LYS A 174 9.69 -11.95 1.31
CA LYS A 174 11.03 -12.05 0.72
C LYS A 174 11.14 -11.36 -0.64
N GLU A 175 10.13 -11.50 -1.50
CA GLU A 175 10.11 -10.87 -2.83
C GLU A 175 10.21 -9.34 -2.76
N ILE A 176 9.65 -8.73 -1.72
CA ILE A 176 9.71 -7.28 -1.50
C ILE A 176 10.82 -6.85 -0.52
N ASN A 177 11.69 -7.76 -0.09
CA ASN A 177 12.73 -7.53 0.92
C ASN A 177 12.17 -6.85 2.19
N SER A 178 11.02 -7.32 2.68
CA SER A 178 10.40 -6.75 3.88
C SER A 178 11.17 -7.13 5.14
N ASP A 179 11.64 -6.13 5.88
CA ASP A 179 12.19 -6.32 7.24
C ASP A 179 11.09 -6.61 8.27
N ASN A 180 9.87 -6.21 7.97
CA ASN A 180 8.71 -6.32 8.83
C ASN A 180 7.73 -7.36 8.27
N LYS A 181 7.54 -8.45 9.00
CA LYS A 181 6.72 -9.59 8.61
C LYS A 181 5.57 -9.75 9.60
N THR A 182 4.54 -8.93 9.43
CA THR A 182 3.38 -8.97 10.31
C THR A 182 2.30 -9.88 9.73
N ILE A 183 1.87 -10.84 10.53
CA ILE A 183 0.79 -11.78 10.21
C ILE A 183 -0.38 -11.55 11.15
N ILE A 184 -1.58 -11.49 10.62
CA ILE A 184 -2.82 -11.51 11.38
C ILE A 184 -3.57 -12.78 10.99
N ILE A 185 -3.89 -13.65 11.93
CA ILE A 185 -4.61 -14.90 11.71
C ILE A 185 -6.02 -14.74 12.27
N LEU A 186 -7.03 -15.04 11.46
CA LEU A 186 -8.44 -15.10 11.86
C LEU A 186 -8.92 -16.53 11.66
N SER A 187 -9.10 -17.27 12.75
CA SER A 187 -9.47 -18.70 12.72
C SER A 187 -10.13 -19.12 14.02
N ASP A 188 -10.79 -20.26 13.99
CA ASP A 188 -11.24 -20.97 15.21
C ASP A 188 -10.15 -21.84 15.85
N GLY A 189 -8.95 -21.85 15.28
CA GLY A 189 -7.81 -22.57 15.85
C GLY A 189 -7.84 -24.08 15.62
N GLY A 190 -8.53 -24.57 14.59
CA GLY A 190 -8.69 -25.97 14.26
C GLY A 190 -7.45 -26.87 14.40
N ASP A 191 -7.24 -27.82 13.50
CA ASP A 191 -6.14 -28.81 13.58
C ASP A 191 -4.81 -28.22 13.07
N PHE A 192 -4.18 -27.36 13.88
CA PHE A 192 -2.87 -26.80 13.53
C PHE A 192 -1.74 -27.69 14.08
N ASP A 193 -0.69 -27.84 13.31
CA ASP A 193 0.46 -28.65 13.68
C ASP A 193 1.64 -27.81 14.26
N GLU A 194 2.57 -28.50 14.89
CA GLU A 194 3.77 -27.88 15.44
C GLU A 194 4.71 -27.30 14.36
N LYS A 195 4.55 -27.67 13.07
CA LYS A 195 5.37 -27.14 11.98
C LYS A 195 5.10 -25.66 11.79
N SER A 196 3.84 -25.22 11.90
CA SER A 196 3.45 -23.82 11.82
C SER A 196 4.13 -22.98 12.89
N LEU A 197 4.17 -23.46 14.15
CA LEU A 197 4.89 -22.80 15.25
C LEU A 197 6.37 -22.62 14.96
N LYS A 198 7.04 -23.72 14.56
CA LYS A 198 8.46 -23.69 14.22
C LYS A 198 8.73 -22.74 13.05
N PHE A 199 7.90 -22.77 12.02
CA PHE A 199 8.07 -21.95 10.83
C PHE A 199 8.00 -20.44 11.15
N VAL A 200 7.03 -20.03 11.94
CA VAL A 200 6.86 -18.64 12.39
C VAL A 200 8.10 -18.14 13.12
N LYS A 201 8.63 -18.97 14.04
CA LYS A 201 9.81 -18.65 14.85
C LYS A 201 11.08 -18.56 13.98
N ASP A 202 11.31 -19.57 13.12
CA ASP A 202 12.51 -19.65 12.28
C ASP A 202 12.57 -18.47 11.28
N ASN A 203 11.42 -17.96 10.83
CA ASN A 203 11.31 -16.84 9.90
C ASN A 203 11.09 -15.47 10.57
N LYS A 204 11.07 -15.40 11.90
CA LYS A 204 10.89 -14.17 12.70
C LYS A 204 9.66 -13.38 12.28
N MET A 205 8.53 -14.07 12.17
CA MET A 205 7.24 -13.45 11.89
C MET A 205 6.59 -12.95 13.18
N ASN A 206 5.97 -11.78 13.14
CA ASN A 206 5.15 -11.26 14.24
C ASN A 206 3.70 -11.66 14.00
N VAL A 207 3.18 -12.61 14.79
CA VAL A 207 1.85 -13.18 14.57
C VAL A 207 0.85 -12.69 15.60
N PHE A 208 -0.18 -12.01 15.12
CA PHE A 208 -1.35 -11.62 15.89
C PHE A 208 -2.49 -12.58 15.55
N SER A 209 -2.98 -13.35 16.52
CA SER A 209 -4.07 -14.28 16.31
C SER A 209 -5.38 -13.73 16.88
N ILE A 210 -6.45 -13.82 16.09
CA ILE A 210 -7.80 -13.47 16.49
C ILE A 210 -8.61 -14.76 16.46
N GLY A 211 -8.98 -15.25 17.66
CA GLY A 211 -9.83 -16.41 17.82
C GLY A 211 -11.29 -16.06 17.51
N ILE A 212 -11.94 -16.86 16.67
CA ILE A 212 -13.33 -16.63 16.28
C ILE A 212 -14.15 -17.89 16.55
N GLY A 213 -15.07 -17.77 17.50
CA GLY A 213 -15.88 -18.86 17.97
C GLY A 213 -16.06 -18.86 19.47
N THR A 214 -16.64 -19.90 20.01
CA THR A 214 -16.80 -20.09 21.47
C THR A 214 -16.15 -21.40 21.90
N GLU A 215 -15.71 -21.48 23.16
CA GLU A 215 -15.14 -22.70 23.74
C GLU A 215 -16.20 -23.82 23.88
N GLU A 216 -17.46 -23.47 24.08
CA GLU A 216 -18.58 -24.44 24.09
C GLU A 216 -18.76 -25.03 22.70
N GLY A 217 -18.64 -24.22 21.66
CA GLY A 217 -18.83 -24.59 20.26
C GLY A 217 -20.26 -24.95 19.92
N THR A 218 -20.48 -25.24 18.65
CA THR A 218 -21.78 -25.78 18.18
C THR A 218 -21.58 -26.61 16.93
N ILE A 219 -22.67 -27.24 16.46
CA ILE A 219 -22.66 -28.09 15.29
C ILE A 219 -22.45 -27.28 14.02
N ILE A 220 -21.67 -27.81 13.09
CA ILE A 220 -21.38 -27.16 11.81
C ILE A 220 -22.56 -27.32 10.87
N PRO A 221 -23.21 -26.23 10.41
CA PRO A 221 -24.33 -26.32 9.47
C PRO A 221 -23.84 -26.72 8.08
N GLU A 222 -24.68 -27.47 7.35
CA GLU A 222 -24.45 -27.82 5.95
C GLU A 222 -25.35 -26.97 5.06
N TYR A 223 -24.73 -26.26 4.08
CA TYR A 223 -25.45 -25.44 3.11
C TYR A 223 -25.30 -26.00 1.70
N VAL A 224 -26.42 -26.11 0.97
CA VAL A 224 -26.44 -26.44 -0.46
C VAL A 224 -27.20 -25.34 -1.19
N ASN A 225 -26.57 -24.71 -2.17
CA ASN A 225 -27.12 -23.57 -2.91
C ASN A 225 -27.66 -22.46 -1.99
N GLY A 226 -26.91 -22.12 -0.91
CA GLY A 226 -27.27 -21.10 0.06
C GLY A 226 -28.42 -21.45 1.02
N LYS A 227 -28.94 -22.68 0.97
CA LYS A 227 -29.98 -23.16 1.89
C LYS A 227 -29.40 -24.15 2.88
N LYS A 228 -29.70 -23.98 4.16
CA LYS A 228 -29.36 -24.94 5.22
C LYS A 228 -30.13 -26.23 5.03
N VAL A 229 -29.41 -27.30 4.73
CA VAL A 229 -30.00 -28.62 4.45
C VAL A 229 -29.82 -29.61 5.61
N GLY A 230 -28.91 -29.27 6.55
CA GLY A 230 -28.60 -30.13 7.68
C GLY A 230 -27.36 -29.69 8.44
N PHE A 231 -26.60 -30.65 8.90
CA PHE A 231 -25.36 -30.49 9.63
C PHE A 231 -24.30 -31.45 9.11
N ILE A 232 -23.04 -31.05 9.13
CA ILE A 232 -21.92 -31.91 8.77
C ILE A 232 -21.88 -33.09 9.75
N LYS A 233 -21.72 -34.28 9.21
CA LYS A 233 -21.68 -35.54 9.99
C LYS A 233 -20.31 -36.18 9.88
N ASP A 234 -19.89 -36.80 10.97
CA ASP A 234 -18.69 -37.64 11.01
C ASP A 234 -18.94 -39.01 10.32
N GLN A 235 -17.92 -39.86 10.32
CA GLN A 235 -18.01 -41.21 9.72
C GLN A 235 -19.05 -42.12 10.42
N ASN A 236 -19.45 -41.78 11.65
CA ASN A 236 -20.44 -42.53 12.44
C ASN A 236 -21.86 -41.97 12.26
N GLY A 237 -22.03 -40.90 11.46
CA GLY A 237 -23.30 -40.23 11.23
C GLY A 237 -23.69 -39.22 12.33
N SER A 238 -22.81 -38.94 13.30
CA SER A 238 -23.03 -37.95 14.35
C SER A 238 -22.69 -36.57 13.86
N ALA A 239 -23.43 -35.53 14.33
CA ALA A 239 -23.14 -34.15 13.96
C ALA A 239 -21.77 -33.71 14.49
N VAL A 240 -20.96 -33.07 13.63
CA VAL A 240 -19.64 -32.55 14.02
C VAL A 240 -19.83 -31.24 14.76
N ILE A 241 -19.22 -31.17 15.97
CA ILE A 241 -19.15 -29.94 16.79
C ILE A 241 -17.81 -29.29 16.56
N SER A 242 -17.80 -28.02 16.16
CA SER A 242 -16.59 -27.18 16.13
C SER A 242 -16.52 -26.30 17.36
N LYS A 243 -15.34 -26.22 17.97
CA LYS A 243 -15.03 -25.38 19.13
C LYS A 243 -13.85 -24.48 18.82
N LEU A 244 -13.79 -23.33 19.45
CA LEU A 244 -12.61 -22.50 19.42
C LEU A 244 -11.45 -23.18 20.16
N ASN A 245 -10.32 -23.37 19.47
CA ASN A 245 -9.06 -23.84 20.05
C ASN A 245 -8.15 -22.63 20.36
N SER A 246 -8.49 -21.92 21.42
CA SER A 246 -7.75 -20.71 21.81
C SER A 246 -6.32 -20.98 22.24
N ASP A 247 -6.03 -22.16 22.78
CA ASP A 247 -4.70 -22.51 23.33
C ASP A 247 -3.63 -22.53 22.24
N PHE A 248 -3.94 -23.09 21.06
CA PHE A 248 -2.99 -23.09 19.96
C PHE A 248 -2.73 -21.68 19.44
N LEU A 249 -3.76 -20.86 19.25
CA LEU A 249 -3.64 -19.49 18.78
C LEU A 249 -2.86 -18.60 19.77
N LYS A 250 -3.08 -18.77 21.07
CA LYS A 250 -2.30 -18.13 22.14
C LYS A 250 -0.83 -18.53 22.07
N LYS A 251 -0.54 -19.83 21.90
CA LYS A 251 0.82 -20.35 21.79
C LYS A 251 1.53 -19.78 20.55
N LEU A 252 0.86 -19.76 19.39
CA LEU A 252 1.40 -19.25 18.14
C LEU A 252 1.78 -17.76 18.26
N SER A 253 0.91 -16.96 18.85
CA SER A 253 1.18 -15.52 19.06
C SER A 253 2.27 -15.28 20.09
N SER A 254 2.26 -16.01 21.20
CA SER A 254 3.24 -15.80 22.28
C SER A 254 4.68 -16.17 21.88
N GLU A 255 4.85 -17.16 21.00
CA GLU A 255 6.16 -17.58 20.49
C GLU A 255 6.70 -16.72 19.35
N SER A 256 5.93 -15.71 18.90
CA SER A 256 6.23 -14.88 17.74
C SER A 256 6.25 -13.38 18.03
N ASP A 257 6.44 -12.96 19.28
CA ASP A 257 6.37 -11.57 19.74
C ASP A 257 5.05 -10.87 19.38
N GLY A 258 3.99 -11.63 19.11
CA GLY A 258 2.65 -11.15 18.81
C GLY A 258 1.69 -11.23 19.99
N LYS A 259 0.40 -11.13 19.71
CA LYS A 259 -0.64 -11.16 20.74
C LYS A 259 -1.90 -11.87 20.26
N TYR A 260 -2.56 -12.59 21.17
CA TYR A 260 -3.88 -13.20 20.94
C TYR A 260 -5.01 -12.22 21.33
N TYR A 261 -6.07 -12.25 20.54
CA TYR A 261 -7.32 -11.52 20.75
C TYR A 261 -8.51 -12.45 20.53
N GLU A 262 -9.65 -12.13 21.14
CA GLU A 262 -10.92 -12.84 21.01
C GLU A 262 -12.07 -11.86 20.85
#